data_fa4b0a87b506d73462e27666d862cda0
#
_entry.id   fa4b0a87b506d73462e27666d862cda0
#
_cell.length_a   1.000
_cell.length_b   1.000
_cell.length_c   1.000
_cell.angle_alpha   90.00
_cell.angle_beta   90.00
_cell.angle_gamma   90.00
#
_symmetry.space_group_name_H-M   'P 1'
#
loop_
_entity.id
_entity.type
_entity.pdbx_description
1 polymer ?
#
loop_
_entity_poly.entity_id
_entity_poly.type
_entity_poly.pdbx_seq_one_letter_code
_entity_poly.pdbx_strand_id
1 'polypeptide(L)'
;MKQPFIIAGLLCMLLIGTLSGCVGPVATETLTKTYAATDATVMTVSNLNGQVDITGWNGDTIVLTTVKRSSVGQADLKNINISVTTSGGHFDVKTIYTGSSMTQPSVDLTLKVPYNVTIDTVSNSNGAIHLTSTKGDTVLSTSNGAILVDHVNGYVSAATSNAYVEIKGTTGIDGAHTSNGAISVEVQSLRDDITIGTSNAAVTVYLNPSLNATVDAATSNARVTVEGITLNTSLLQETHVIGTLGTADHRIEIRTSNGNVYLYNL
;
A
#
# COMPACT_ATOMS: atom_id res chain seq x y z
N MET A 1 -1.90 -5.67 -41.70
CA MET A 1 -1.30 -5.90 -40.37
C MET A 1 -0.30 -4.75 -40.12
N LYS A 2 -0.69 -3.78 -39.27
CA LYS A 2 0.21 -2.68 -38.90
C LYS A 2 0.74 -3.01 -37.50
N GLN A 3 2.05 -3.21 -37.38
CA GLN A 3 2.71 -3.39 -36.08
C GLN A 3 2.73 -2.03 -35.35
N PRO A 4 2.45 -1.97 -34.05
CA PRO A 4 2.63 -0.75 -33.29
C PRO A 4 4.13 -0.51 -33.06
N PHE A 5 4.60 0.65 -33.48
CA PHE A 5 5.94 1.14 -33.17
C PHE A 5 6.02 1.46 -31.68
N ILE A 6 6.82 0.70 -30.93
CA ILE A 6 7.19 1.01 -29.55
C ILE A 6 8.26 2.10 -29.62
N ILE A 7 7.89 3.34 -29.31
CA ILE A 7 8.85 4.40 -29.11
C ILE A 7 9.32 4.31 -27.65
N ALA A 8 10.38 3.55 -27.41
CA ALA A 8 11.08 3.57 -26.13
C ALA A 8 12.05 4.75 -26.12
N GLY A 9 11.61 5.90 -25.59
CA GLY A 9 12.50 7.01 -25.32
C GLY A 9 13.42 6.68 -24.14
N LEU A 10 14.67 6.32 -24.43
CA LEU A 10 15.71 6.06 -23.43
C LEU A 10 16.41 7.38 -23.08
N LEU A 11 16.04 8.00 -21.95
CA LEU A 11 16.82 9.08 -21.35
C LEU A 11 17.60 8.51 -20.15
N CYS A 12 18.88 8.17 -20.38
CA CYS A 12 19.77 7.66 -19.34
C CYS A 12 20.51 8.85 -18.70
N MET A 13 20.15 9.23 -17.48
CA MET A 13 20.93 10.20 -16.70
C MET A 13 21.69 9.45 -15.60
N LEU A 14 23.01 9.33 -15.78
CA LEU A 14 23.91 8.73 -14.79
C LEU A 14 24.35 9.84 -13.81
N LEU A 15 23.83 9.82 -12.57
CA LEU A 15 24.32 10.66 -11.48
C LEU A 15 25.17 9.80 -10.55
N ILE A 16 26.49 10.03 -10.55
CA ILE A 16 27.42 9.40 -9.59
C ILE A 16 27.65 10.39 -8.45
N GLY A 17 27.05 10.14 -7.29
CA GLY A 17 27.31 10.88 -6.06
C GLY A 17 28.17 10.06 -5.11
N THR A 18 29.35 10.53 -4.74
CA THR A 18 30.20 9.94 -3.71
C THR A 18 30.01 10.69 -2.38
N LEU A 19 29.45 10.01 -1.37
CA LEU A 19 29.44 10.48 0.01
C LEU A 19 30.39 9.59 0.81
N SER A 20 31.49 10.13 1.31
CA SER A 20 32.45 9.44 2.15
C SER A 20 32.05 9.48 3.63
N GLY A 21 31.58 8.37 4.14
CA GLY A 21 31.46 8.01 5.55
C GLY A 21 31.90 6.56 5.72
N CYS A 22 32.31 6.11 6.89
CA CYS A 22 32.90 4.80 7.19
C CYS A 22 32.01 3.55 6.95
N VAL A 23 31.09 3.62 6.02
CA VAL A 23 30.40 2.50 5.39
C VAL A 23 30.89 2.49 3.95
N GLY A 24 31.29 1.34 3.40
CA GLY A 24 31.76 1.23 2.02
C GLY A 24 30.81 1.93 1.04
N PRO A 25 31.29 2.43 -0.10
CA PRO A 25 30.49 3.25 -1.00
C PRO A 25 29.26 2.47 -1.47
N VAL A 26 28.06 2.96 -1.13
CA VAL A 26 26.80 2.42 -1.65
C VAL A 26 26.73 2.76 -3.13
N ALA A 27 26.83 1.74 -3.98
CA ALA A 27 26.61 1.93 -5.41
C ALA A 27 25.13 2.24 -5.70
N THR A 28 24.88 3.21 -6.55
CA THR A 28 23.53 3.64 -6.93
C THR A 28 23.41 3.76 -8.44
N GLU A 29 22.27 3.30 -8.99
CA GLU A 29 21.89 3.47 -10.39
C GLU A 29 20.45 3.94 -10.45
N THR A 30 20.21 5.05 -11.17
CA THR A 30 18.87 5.58 -11.41
C THR A 30 18.50 5.46 -12.87
N LEU A 31 17.30 4.94 -13.15
CA LEU A 31 16.77 4.81 -14.49
C LEU A 31 15.30 5.26 -14.51
N THR A 32 14.96 6.11 -15.49
CA THR A 32 13.56 6.49 -15.74
C THR A 32 13.13 6.01 -17.11
N LYS A 33 11.97 5.38 -17.19
CA LYS A 33 11.33 4.90 -18.42
C LYS A 33 9.89 5.37 -18.48
N THR A 34 9.42 5.64 -19.70
CA THR A 34 8.03 6.03 -19.96
C THR A 34 7.36 4.97 -20.83
N TYR A 35 6.11 4.66 -20.51
CA TYR A 35 5.32 3.65 -21.21
C TYR A 35 3.95 4.24 -21.57
N ALA A 36 3.40 3.80 -22.69
CA ALA A 36 2.03 4.16 -23.05
C ALA A 36 1.04 3.48 -22.08
N ALA A 37 -0.01 4.20 -21.70
CA ALA A 37 -1.14 3.68 -20.97
C ALA A 37 -2.40 3.70 -21.84
N THR A 38 -3.35 2.83 -21.53
CA THR A 38 -4.70 2.81 -22.10
C THR A 38 -5.72 2.84 -20.97
N ASP A 39 -6.97 3.17 -21.26
CA ASP A 39 -8.06 3.21 -20.26
C ASP A 39 -8.35 1.84 -19.63
N ALA A 40 -7.93 0.77 -20.26
CA ALA A 40 -8.09 -0.60 -19.77
C ALA A 40 -6.80 -1.15 -19.11
N THR A 41 -5.80 -0.29 -18.81
CA THR A 41 -4.56 -0.75 -18.21
C THR A 41 -4.79 -1.11 -16.74
N VAL A 42 -4.45 -2.35 -16.39
CA VAL A 42 -4.42 -2.88 -15.02
C VAL A 42 -2.97 -3.06 -14.60
N MET A 43 -2.58 -2.49 -13.47
CA MET A 43 -1.20 -2.46 -13.00
C MET A 43 -0.99 -3.37 -11.79
N THR A 44 0.07 -4.18 -11.87
CA THR A 44 0.60 -4.99 -10.76
C THR A 44 2.06 -4.63 -10.50
N VAL A 45 2.43 -4.44 -9.24
CA VAL A 45 3.81 -4.12 -8.83
C VAL A 45 4.30 -5.12 -7.79
N SER A 46 5.46 -5.73 -8.02
CA SER A 46 6.12 -6.64 -7.07
C SER A 46 7.57 -6.21 -6.85
N ASN A 47 7.88 -5.81 -5.61
CA ASN A 47 9.22 -5.39 -5.20
C ASN A 47 9.76 -6.30 -4.09
N LEU A 48 11.07 -6.32 -3.90
CA LEU A 48 11.74 -7.11 -2.86
C LEU A 48 12.13 -6.23 -1.66
N ASN A 49 12.96 -5.21 -1.91
CA ASN A 49 13.47 -4.29 -0.90
C ASN A 49 13.48 -2.87 -1.46
N GLY A 50 13.14 -1.92 -0.64
CA GLY A 50 13.04 -0.52 -1.00
C GLY A 50 11.58 -0.06 -1.06
N GLN A 51 11.37 1.22 -1.27
CA GLN A 51 10.06 1.85 -1.26
C GLN A 51 9.34 1.67 -2.61
N VAL A 52 8.03 1.58 -2.57
CA VAL A 52 7.15 1.63 -3.74
C VAL A 52 6.21 2.82 -3.58
N ASP A 53 6.39 3.83 -4.43
CA ASP A 53 5.54 5.01 -4.49
C ASP A 53 4.74 5.00 -5.80
N ILE A 54 3.42 5.01 -5.72
CA ILE A 54 2.54 5.09 -6.88
C ILE A 54 1.64 6.32 -6.71
N THR A 55 1.73 7.24 -7.65
CA THR A 55 0.94 8.47 -7.63
C THR A 55 0.18 8.65 -8.94
N GLY A 56 -1.12 8.86 -8.83
CA GLY A 56 -1.96 9.26 -9.94
C GLY A 56 -1.61 10.66 -10.45
N TRP A 57 -1.63 10.87 -11.76
CA TRP A 57 -1.37 12.17 -12.36
C TRP A 57 -2.21 12.42 -13.62
N ASN A 58 -2.30 13.67 -14.01
CA ASN A 58 -3.04 14.09 -15.20
C ASN A 58 -2.14 14.01 -16.46
N GLY A 59 -1.60 12.83 -16.73
CA GLY A 59 -0.83 12.54 -17.94
C GLY A 59 -1.44 11.35 -18.66
N ASP A 60 -0.89 11.02 -19.82
CA ASP A 60 -1.31 9.90 -20.70
C ASP A 60 -0.34 8.72 -20.70
N THR A 61 0.73 8.81 -19.91
CA THR A 61 1.80 7.83 -19.87
C THR A 61 2.10 7.37 -18.45
N ILE A 62 2.60 6.15 -18.32
CA ILE A 62 3.16 5.65 -17.07
C ILE A 62 4.65 6.00 -17.06
N VAL A 63 5.10 6.72 -16.03
CA VAL A 63 6.50 7.05 -15.81
C VAL A 63 7.03 6.23 -14.65
N LEU A 64 7.95 5.32 -14.90
CA LEU A 64 8.63 4.49 -13.91
C LEU A 64 10.05 5.00 -13.69
N THR A 65 10.34 5.48 -12.50
CA THR A 65 11.68 5.77 -12.02
C THR A 65 12.11 4.71 -11.04
N THR A 66 13.27 4.12 -11.27
CA THR A 66 13.87 3.08 -10.41
C THR A 66 15.20 3.57 -9.86
N VAL A 67 15.43 3.39 -8.56
CA VAL A 67 16.71 3.69 -7.91
C VAL A 67 17.22 2.40 -7.26
N LYS A 68 18.18 1.76 -7.92
CA LYS A 68 18.87 0.58 -7.40
C LYS A 68 20.00 1.00 -6.49
N ARG A 69 20.15 0.31 -5.34
CA ARG A 69 21.27 0.52 -4.40
C ARG A 69 21.85 -0.82 -3.94
N SER A 70 23.18 -0.89 -3.88
CA SER A 70 23.88 -2.03 -3.32
C SER A 70 25.06 -1.57 -2.46
N SER A 71 25.18 -2.14 -1.26
CA SER A 71 26.32 -1.97 -0.36
C SER A 71 27.54 -2.83 -0.76
N VAL A 72 27.38 -3.76 -1.70
CA VAL A 72 28.42 -4.64 -2.21
C VAL A 72 29.25 -3.99 -3.31
N GLY A 73 28.64 -3.02 -4.01
CA GLY A 73 29.30 -2.23 -5.05
C GLY A 73 28.62 -2.29 -6.41
N GLN A 74 29.19 -1.58 -7.39
CA GLN A 74 28.61 -1.38 -8.72
C GLN A 74 28.36 -2.69 -9.51
N ALA A 75 29.18 -3.71 -9.29
CA ALA A 75 29.04 -5.00 -9.98
C ALA A 75 27.73 -5.72 -9.59
N ASP A 76 27.29 -5.54 -8.34
CA ASP A 76 26.09 -6.18 -7.83
C ASP A 76 24.80 -5.57 -8.40
N LEU A 77 24.82 -4.30 -8.79
CA LEU A 77 23.67 -3.65 -9.44
C LEU A 77 23.26 -4.35 -10.74
N LYS A 78 24.18 -5.03 -11.43
CA LYS A 78 23.90 -5.81 -12.63
C LYS A 78 23.03 -7.03 -12.37
N ASN A 79 23.03 -7.53 -11.13
CA ASN A 79 22.23 -8.66 -10.70
C ASN A 79 20.77 -8.26 -10.38
N ILE A 80 20.46 -6.96 -10.41
CA ILE A 80 19.12 -6.43 -10.20
C ILE A 80 18.47 -6.19 -11.56
N ASN A 81 17.44 -6.94 -11.88
CA ASN A 81 16.63 -6.75 -13.07
C ASN A 81 15.25 -6.19 -12.70
N ILE A 82 14.80 -5.16 -13.42
CA ILE A 82 13.44 -4.64 -13.35
C ILE A 82 12.71 -5.09 -14.60
N SER A 83 11.91 -6.14 -14.46
CA SER A 83 11.07 -6.66 -15.54
C SER A 83 9.81 -5.83 -15.64
N VAL A 84 9.50 -5.32 -16.82
CA VAL A 84 8.23 -4.68 -17.12
C VAL A 84 7.58 -5.45 -18.27
N THR A 85 6.41 -6.01 -18.00
CA THR A 85 5.63 -6.75 -19.00
C THR A 85 4.36 -5.95 -19.32
N THR A 86 4.10 -5.75 -20.61
CA THR A 86 2.91 -5.06 -21.10
C THR A 86 2.21 -5.99 -22.10
N SER A 87 1.13 -6.61 -21.71
CA SER A 87 0.39 -7.55 -22.56
C SER A 87 -1.08 -7.64 -22.12
N GLY A 88 -2.00 -7.66 -23.07
CA GLY A 88 -3.41 -7.91 -22.81
C GLY A 88 -4.09 -6.87 -21.87
N GLY A 89 -3.63 -5.63 -21.86
CA GLY A 89 -4.13 -4.62 -20.93
C GLY A 89 -3.46 -4.65 -19.55
N HIS A 90 -2.52 -5.56 -19.27
CA HIS A 90 -1.76 -5.63 -18.04
C HIS A 90 -0.44 -4.87 -18.15
N PHE A 91 -0.05 -4.23 -17.06
CA PHE A 91 1.23 -3.56 -16.87
C PHE A 91 1.87 -4.08 -15.58
N ASP A 92 2.77 -5.06 -15.71
CA ASP A 92 3.37 -5.72 -14.56
C ASP A 92 4.81 -5.25 -14.38
N VAL A 93 5.12 -4.76 -13.17
CA VAL A 93 6.48 -4.37 -12.76
C VAL A 93 6.97 -5.34 -11.72
N LYS A 94 8.12 -5.99 -11.98
CA LYS A 94 8.72 -6.94 -11.05
C LYS A 94 10.20 -6.70 -10.87
N THR A 95 10.63 -6.52 -9.62
CA THR A 95 12.05 -6.52 -9.23
C THR A 95 12.53 -7.95 -9.05
N ILE A 96 13.64 -8.30 -9.71
CA ILE A 96 14.26 -9.62 -9.64
C ILE A 96 15.74 -9.43 -9.27
N TYR A 97 16.19 -10.11 -8.22
CA TYR A 97 17.60 -10.18 -7.84
C TYR A 97 18.14 -11.58 -8.07
N THR A 98 19.23 -11.69 -8.83
CA THR A 98 19.87 -12.96 -9.22
C THR A 98 21.25 -13.14 -8.58
N GLY A 99 21.68 -12.20 -7.75
CA GLY A 99 22.95 -12.27 -7.03
C GLY A 99 22.92 -13.23 -5.84
N SER A 100 24.09 -13.52 -5.32
CA SER A 100 24.29 -14.41 -4.16
C SER A 100 24.71 -13.65 -2.90
N SER A 101 24.64 -12.32 -2.89
CA SER A 101 25.02 -11.51 -1.74
C SER A 101 24.09 -11.76 -0.54
N MET A 102 24.69 -11.91 0.66
CA MET A 102 23.93 -11.98 1.92
C MET A 102 23.20 -10.66 2.25
N THR A 103 23.75 -9.53 1.79
CA THR A 103 23.10 -8.22 1.87
C THR A 103 22.30 -7.98 0.60
N GLN A 104 21.01 -8.15 0.68
CA GLN A 104 20.14 -7.91 -0.47
C GLN A 104 20.14 -6.42 -0.86
N PRO A 105 20.28 -6.11 -2.15
CA PRO A 105 20.17 -4.74 -2.61
C PRO A 105 18.75 -4.19 -2.44
N SER A 106 18.61 -2.87 -2.48
CA SER A 106 17.31 -2.20 -2.49
C SER A 106 17.00 -1.57 -3.84
N VAL A 107 15.72 -1.54 -4.19
CA VAL A 107 15.19 -0.85 -5.35
C VAL A 107 14.00 -0.01 -4.93
N ASP A 108 14.13 1.31 -5.03
CA ASP A 108 12.96 2.16 -4.91
C ASP A 108 12.29 2.26 -6.28
N LEU A 109 10.99 2.06 -6.29
CA LEU A 109 10.13 2.21 -7.46
C LEU A 109 9.22 3.42 -7.27
N THR A 110 9.35 4.42 -8.13
CA THR A 110 8.44 5.56 -8.18
C THR A 110 7.68 5.54 -9.49
N LEU A 111 6.37 5.40 -9.42
CA LEU A 111 5.48 5.36 -10.58
C LEU A 111 4.53 6.56 -10.56
N LYS A 112 4.52 7.30 -11.67
CA LYS A 112 3.43 8.23 -11.99
C LYS A 112 2.51 7.54 -12.98
N VAL A 113 1.23 7.40 -12.63
CA VAL A 113 0.26 6.66 -13.44
C VAL A 113 -0.91 7.56 -13.82
N PRO A 114 -1.40 7.51 -15.06
CA PRO A 114 -2.63 8.21 -15.42
C PRO A 114 -3.81 7.82 -14.50
N TYR A 115 -4.70 8.77 -14.21
CA TYR A 115 -5.87 8.51 -13.33
C TYR A 115 -6.82 7.42 -13.82
N ASN A 116 -6.76 7.04 -15.10
CA ASN A 116 -7.57 5.98 -15.70
C ASN A 116 -6.94 4.57 -15.55
N VAL A 117 -5.67 4.48 -15.16
CA VAL A 117 -5.00 3.20 -14.88
C VAL A 117 -5.54 2.62 -13.57
N THR A 118 -5.94 1.36 -13.60
CA THR A 118 -6.42 0.63 -12.43
C THR A 118 -5.23 -0.02 -11.71
N ILE A 119 -5.04 0.28 -10.44
CA ILE A 119 -4.06 -0.42 -9.61
C ILE A 119 -4.75 -1.63 -8.98
N ASP A 120 -4.23 -2.82 -9.25
CA ASP A 120 -4.79 -4.09 -8.78
C ASP A 120 -4.02 -4.59 -7.54
N THR A 121 -2.74 -4.90 -7.70
CA THR A 121 -1.94 -5.49 -6.63
C THR A 121 -0.58 -4.81 -6.51
N VAL A 122 -0.20 -4.45 -5.28
CA VAL A 122 1.15 -3.97 -4.96
C VAL A 122 1.72 -4.80 -3.82
N SER A 123 2.79 -5.52 -4.10
CA SER A 123 3.48 -6.34 -3.11
C SER A 123 4.92 -5.89 -2.93
N ASN A 124 5.37 -5.87 -1.67
CA ASN A 124 6.74 -5.58 -1.31
C ASN A 124 7.16 -6.52 -0.16
N SER A 125 8.43 -6.87 -0.05
CA SER A 125 8.87 -7.64 1.12
C SER A 125 9.37 -6.73 2.24
N ASN A 126 10.24 -5.77 1.94
CA ASN A 126 10.89 -4.95 2.96
C ASN A 126 10.96 -3.47 2.55
N GLY A 127 9.87 -2.80 2.57
CA GLY A 127 9.82 -1.38 2.31
C GLY A 127 8.40 -0.87 2.30
N ALA A 128 8.25 0.42 2.45
CA ALA A 128 6.94 1.05 2.47
C ALA A 128 6.26 0.98 1.10
N ILE A 129 4.94 0.98 1.13
CA ILE A 129 4.08 1.15 -0.03
C ILE A 129 3.28 2.43 0.19
N HIS A 130 3.40 3.37 -0.73
CA HIS A 130 2.62 4.59 -0.76
C HIS A 130 1.78 4.61 -2.03
N LEU A 131 0.48 4.79 -1.87
CA LEU A 131 -0.47 4.87 -2.96
C LEU A 131 -1.28 6.15 -2.82
N THR A 132 -1.19 7.05 -3.80
CA THR A 132 -1.81 8.37 -3.72
C THR A 132 -2.55 8.73 -5.00
N SER A 133 -3.80 9.19 -4.88
CA SER A 133 -4.63 9.71 -5.97
C SER A 133 -4.77 8.73 -7.15
N THR A 134 -5.04 7.46 -6.86
CA THR A 134 -5.13 6.39 -7.84
C THR A 134 -6.55 5.84 -7.96
N LYS A 135 -6.73 4.86 -8.82
CA LYS A 135 -7.99 4.17 -9.06
C LYS A 135 -7.79 2.66 -9.02
N GLY A 136 -8.78 1.96 -8.51
CA GLY A 136 -8.89 0.50 -8.52
C GLY A 136 -9.18 -0.08 -7.15
N ASP A 137 -9.80 -1.25 -7.15
CA ASP A 137 -9.89 -2.08 -5.97
C ASP A 137 -8.53 -2.74 -5.78
N THR A 138 -7.81 -2.30 -4.74
CA THR A 138 -6.36 -2.55 -4.64
C THR A 138 -6.01 -3.41 -3.44
N VAL A 139 -5.18 -4.43 -3.68
CA VAL A 139 -4.57 -5.25 -2.63
C VAL A 139 -3.12 -4.84 -2.41
N LEU A 140 -2.81 -4.42 -1.18
CA LEU A 140 -1.48 -3.96 -0.77
C LEU A 140 -0.89 -4.90 0.27
N SER A 141 0.32 -5.38 0.05
CA SER A 141 0.99 -6.28 1.00
C SER A 141 2.48 -5.99 1.14
N THR A 142 2.96 -5.96 2.37
CA THR A 142 4.40 -5.92 2.68
C THR A 142 4.68 -6.70 3.97
N SER A 143 5.93 -7.08 4.24
CA SER A 143 6.26 -7.73 5.51
C SER A 143 6.76 -6.73 6.55
N ASN A 144 7.63 -5.79 6.16
CA ASN A 144 8.32 -4.93 7.12
C ASN A 144 8.14 -3.42 6.86
N GLY A 145 7.38 -3.05 5.85
CA GLY A 145 7.15 -1.66 5.50
C GLY A 145 5.78 -1.15 5.95
N ALA A 146 5.66 0.16 6.08
CA ALA A 146 4.38 0.82 6.27
C ALA A 146 3.57 0.80 4.98
N ILE A 147 2.24 0.81 5.11
CA ILE A 147 1.31 1.01 3.99
C ILE A 147 0.58 2.31 4.22
N LEU A 148 0.73 3.24 3.28
CA LEU A 148 0.11 4.56 3.30
C LEU A 148 -0.75 4.71 2.06
N VAL A 149 -2.04 4.91 2.26
CA VAL A 149 -3.02 5.09 1.20
C VAL A 149 -3.74 6.41 1.38
N ASP A 150 -3.73 7.22 0.34
CA ASP A 150 -4.37 8.52 0.33
C ASP A 150 -5.10 8.77 -0.99
N HIS A 151 -6.41 9.02 -0.95
CA HIS A 151 -7.27 9.32 -2.10
C HIS A 151 -7.25 8.22 -3.18
N VAL A 152 -7.80 7.05 -2.89
CA VAL A 152 -8.01 5.97 -3.87
C VAL A 152 -9.49 5.85 -4.25
N ASN A 153 -9.78 5.98 -5.53
CA ASN A 153 -11.11 5.70 -6.06
C ASN A 153 -11.30 4.19 -6.25
N GLY A 154 -11.65 3.51 -5.18
CA GLY A 154 -11.81 2.06 -5.10
C GLY A 154 -11.78 1.56 -3.66
N TYR A 155 -11.90 0.25 -3.49
CA TYR A 155 -11.80 -0.43 -2.20
C TYR A 155 -10.37 -0.93 -1.96
N VAL A 156 -9.89 -0.79 -0.73
CA VAL A 156 -8.50 -1.11 -0.38
C VAL A 156 -8.43 -2.21 0.65
N SER A 157 -7.64 -3.24 0.35
CA SER A 157 -7.19 -4.25 1.31
C SER A 157 -5.69 -4.05 1.58
N ALA A 158 -5.28 -3.94 2.85
CA ALA A 158 -3.89 -3.70 3.21
C ALA A 158 -3.40 -4.64 4.30
N ALA A 159 -2.24 -5.26 4.08
CA ALA A 159 -1.62 -6.17 5.05
C ALA A 159 -0.11 -5.95 5.18
N THR A 160 0.35 -5.83 6.42
CA THR A 160 1.79 -5.84 6.76
C THR A 160 2.02 -6.69 8.00
N SER A 161 3.27 -7.00 8.34
CA SER A 161 3.54 -7.73 9.60
C SER A 161 4.09 -6.80 10.69
N ASN A 162 4.96 -5.86 10.37
CA ASN A 162 5.75 -5.17 11.38
C ASN A 162 5.60 -3.65 11.42
N ALA A 163 4.85 -3.06 10.52
CA ALA A 163 4.72 -1.62 10.44
C ALA A 163 3.25 -1.17 10.47
N TYR A 164 3.05 0.13 10.47
CA TYR A 164 1.71 0.70 10.52
C TYR A 164 1.02 0.68 9.17
N VAL A 165 -0.33 0.72 9.22
CA VAL A 165 -1.22 0.86 8.07
C VAL A 165 -2.04 2.13 8.26
N GLU A 166 -2.03 3.01 7.28
CA GLU A 166 -2.88 4.20 7.21
C GLU A 166 -3.64 4.22 5.89
N ILE A 167 -4.99 4.27 5.97
CA ILE A 167 -5.86 4.33 4.78
C ILE A 167 -6.85 5.46 4.98
N LYS A 168 -6.82 6.43 4.09
CA LYS A 168 -7.75 7.57 4.11
C LYS A 168 -8.17 8.01 2.71
N GLY A 169 -9.33 8.69 2.63
CA GLY A 169 -9.84 9.25 1.37
C GLY A 169 -10.14 8.19 0.32
N THR A 170 -10.51 6.97 0.70
CA THR A 170 -10.86 5.88 -0.23
C THR A 170 -12.38 5.77 -0.41
N THR A 171 -12.83 5.09 -1.46
CA THR A 171 -14.25 4.75 -1.60
C THR A 171 -14.71 3.86 -0.43
N GLY A 172 -13.87 2.92 -0.02
CA GLY A 172 -14.08 2.05 1.13
C GLY A 172 -12.86 1.16 1.37
N ILE A 173 -12.97 0.27 2.34
CA ILE A 173 -11.94 -0.72 2.63
C ILE A 173 -12.53 -2.14 2.62
N ASP A 174 -11.72 -3.11 2.19
CA ASP A 174 -12.02 -4.53 2.28
C ASP A 174 -11.34 -5.19 3.50
N GLY A 175 -10.42 -4.47 4.15
CA GLY A 175 -9.75 -4.90 5.38
C GLY A 175 -8.40 -4.26 5.59
N ALA A 176 -7.91 -4.30 6.84
CA ALA A 176 -6.60 -3.80 7.21
C ALA A 176 -5.97 -4.66 8.31
N HIS A 177 -4.77 -5.19 8.08
CA HIS A 177 -4.13 -6.11 9.00
C HIS A 177 -2.64 -5.81 9.21
N THR A 178 -2.20 -5.92 10.46
CA THR A 178 -0.78 -5.99 10.82
C THR A 178 -0.61 -6.87 12.06
N SER A 179 0.61 -7.30 12.36
CA SER A 179 0.87 -7.99 13.63
C SER A 179 1.38 -7.04 14.70
N ASN A 180 2.27 -6.11 14.35
CA ASN A 180 2.99 -5.30 15.33
C ASN A 180 2.80 -3.79 15.16
N GLY A 181 2.26 -3.34 14.05
CA GLY A 181 2.03 -1.93 13.77
C GLY A 181 0.67 -1.42 14.24
N ALA A 182 0.54 -0.12 14.34
CA ALA A 182 -0.75 0.52 14.52
C ALA A 182 -1.53 0.55 13.20
N ILE A 183 -2.86 0.61 13.31
CA ILE A 183 -3.76 0.80 12.17
C ILE A 183 -4.56 2.09 12.37
N SER A 184 -4.64 2.91 11.33
CA SER A 184 -5.51 4.07 11.26
C SER A 184 -6.25 4.06 9.93
N VAL A 185 -7.57 3.91 9.95
CA VAL A 185 -8.36 3.77 8.72
C VAL A 185 -9.66 4.57 8.76
N GLU A 186 -10.04 5.10 7.59
CA GLU A 186 -11.33 5.70 7.33
C GLU A 186 -12.24 4.69 6.62
N VAL A 187 -13.40 4.41 7.18
CA VAL A 187 -14.43 3.53 6.59
C VAL A 187 -15.55 4.41 6.03
N GLN A 188 -15.42 4.80 4.78
CA GLN A 188 -16.36 5.66 4.09
C GLN A 188 -17.61 4.89 3.62
N SER A 189 -17.41 3.68 3.07
CA SER A 189 -18.48 2.78 2.65
C SER A 189 -18.06 1.31 2.80
N LEU A 190 -19.03 0.41 2.76
CA LEU A 190 -18.88 -1.04 2.82
C LEU A 190 -19.57 -1.68 1.62
N ARG A 191 -19.04 -2.77 1.15
CA ARG A 191 -19.65 -3.66 0.17
C ARG A 191 -19.79 -5.09 0.68
N ASP A 192 -19.02 -5.44 1.70
CA ASP A 192 -18.97 -6.75 2.36
C ASP A 192 -18.65 -6.58 3.85
N ASP A 193 -18.65 -7.66 4.61
CA ASP A 193 -18.11 -7.71 5.96
C ASP A 193 -16.59 -7.50 5.92
N ILE A 194 -16.08 -6.71 6.86
CA ILE A 194 -14.65 -6.41 6.92
C ILE A 194 -14.04 -6.73 8.28
N THR A 195 -12.73 -7.00 8.26
CA THR A 195 -11.94 -7.17 9.48
C THR A 195 -10.77 -6.17 9.50
N ILE A 196 -10.58 -5.51 10.63
CA ILE A 196 -9.48 -4.58 10.90
C ILE A 196 -8.77 -5.07 12.16
N GLY A 197 -7.49 -5.42 12.06
CA GLY A 197 -6.85 -6.00 13.22
C GLY A 197 -5.34 -5.95 13.27
N THR A 198 -4.84 -5.84 14.52
CA THR A 198 -3.43 -5.98 14.89
C THR A 198 -3.30 -6.83 16.14
N SER A 199 -2.09 -7.30 16.46
CA SER A 199 -1.88 -8.02 17.74
C SER A 199 -1.34 -7.08 18.83
N ASN A 200 -0.43 -6.16 18.50
CA ASN A 200 0.39 -5.50 19.51
C ASN A 200 0.25 -3.97 19.61
N ALA A 201 -0.55 -3.36 18.77
CA ALA A 201 -0.65 -1.91 18.74
C ALA A 201 -2.10 -1.41 18.75
N ALA A 202 -2.28 -0.10 18.73
CA ALA A 202 -3.59 0.52 18.68
C ALA A 202 -4.24 0.39 17.30
N VAL A 203 -5.58 0.33 17.30
CA VAL A 203 -6.41 0.42 16.09
C VAL A 203 -7.31 1.66 16.23
N THR A 204 -7.21 2.56 15.27
CA THR A 204 -8.05 3.74 15.16
C THR A 204 -8.91 3.64 13.90
N VAL A 205 -10.21 3.74 14.07
CA VAL A 205 -11.17 3.64 12.96
C VAL A 205 -12.07 4.87 12.97
N TYR A 206 -12.09 5.57 11.85
CA TYR A 206 -13.01 6.65 11.57
C TYR A 206 -14.17 6.09 10.75
N LEU A 207 -15.37 6.15 11.29
CA LEU A 207 -16.57 5.57 10.70
C LEU A 207 -17.48 6.65 10.13
N ASN A 208 -17.88 6.51 8.88
CA ASN A 208 -18.95 7.34 8.33
C ASN A 208 -20.27 7.02 9.09
N PRO A 209 -20.92 8.01 9.72
CA PRO A 209 -22.14 7.77 10.50
C PRO A 209 -23.34 7.28 9.67
N SER A 210 -23.25 7.38 8.35
CA SER A 210 -24.30 6.89 7.43
C SER A 210 -24.13 5.41 7.04
N LEU A 211 -23.14 4.71 7.59
CA LEU A 211 -22.95 3.28 7.34
C LEU A 211 -24.13 2.45 7.88
N ASN A 212 -24.41 1.34 7.19
CA ASN A 212 -25.34 0.30 7.64
C ASN A 212 -24.52 -0.90 8.09
N ALA A 213 -24.08 -0.90 9.35
CA ALA A 213 -23.17 -1.94 9.84
C ALA A 213 -23.32 -2.24 11.33
N THR A 214 -23.05 -3.50 11.69
CA THR A 214 -22.74 -3.88 13.06
C THR A 214 -21.23 -3.67 13.28
N VAL A 215 -20.87 -2.83 14.26
CA VAL A 215 -19.50 -2.61 14.69
C VAL A 215 -19.23 -3.48 15.91
N ASP A 216 -18.25 -4.37 15.80
CA ASP A 216 -17.82 -5.27 16.87
C ASP A 216 -16.33 -5.03 17.14
N ALA A 217 -16.04 -4.25 18.18
CA ALA A 217 -14.70 -3.79 18.52
C ALA A 217 -14.25 -4.40 19.85
N ALA A 218 -13.13 -5.12 19.85
CA ALA A 218 -12.60 -5.73 21.07
C ALA A 218 -11.08 -5.69 21.16
N THR A 219 -10.60 -5.65 22.40
CA THR A 219 -9.20 -5.81 22.79
C THR A 219 -9.09 -6.76 23.98
N SER A 220 -7.96 -7.46 24.10
CA SER A 220 -7.79 -8.39 25.23
C SER A 220 -7.21 -7.69 26.48
N ASN A 221 -6.30 -6.75 26.33
CA ASN A 221 -5.49 -6.20 27.43
C ASN A 221 -5.55 -4.67 27.54
N ALA A 222 -6.42 -4.01 26.78
CA ALA A 222 -6.49 -2.56 26.76
C ALA A 222 -7.96 -2.08 26.78
N ARG A 223 -8.26 -0.96 26.15
CA ARG A 223 -9.59 -0.32 26.21
C ARG A 223 -10.15 -0.05 24.83
N VAL A 224 -11.47 -0.16 24.69
CA VAL A 224 -12.24 0.35 23.55
C VAL A 224 -12.83 1.70 23.92
N THR A 225 -12.56 2.72 23.11
CA THR A 225 -13.07 4.08 23.27
C THR A 225 -13.92 4.46 22.06
N VAL A 226 -15.09 5.03 22.27
CA VAL A 226 -16.01 5.51 21.24
C VAL A 226 -16.24 6.98 21.46
N GLU A 227 -15.88 7.81 20.48
CA GLU A 227 -16.00 9.28 20.58
C GLU A 227 -16.56 9.89 19.29
N GLY A 228 -17.50 10.82 19.43
CA GLY A 228 -18.04 11.58 18.31
C GLY A 228 -18.97 10.82 17.37
N ILE A 229 -19.13 9.52 17.55
CA ILE A 229 -20.06 8.69 16.79
C ILE A 229 -21.11 8.05 17.73
N THR A 230 -22.35 7.98 17.29
CA THR A 230 -23.44 7.36 18.05
C THR A 230 -23.73 5.96 17.51
N LEU A 231 -23.46 4.94 18.34
CA LEU A 231 -23.81 3.55 18.07
C LEU A 231 -25.06 3.16 18.87
N ASN A 232 -25.97 2.42 18.24
CA ASN A 232 -27.02 1.75 19.01
C ASN A 232 -26.39 0.49 19.64
N THR A 233 -25.91 0.66 20.89
CA THR A 233 -25.08 -0.34 21.57
C THR A 233 -25.89 -1.49 22.14
N SER A 234 -25.52 -2.72 21.80
CA SER A 234 -26.01 -3.96 22.40
C SER A 234 -25.07 -4.53 23.47
N LEU A 235 -23.80 -4.20 23.41
CA LEU A 235 -22.78 -4.51 24.43
C LEU A 235 -21.87 -3.31 24.63
N LEU A 236 -21.67 -2.92 25.88
CA LEU A 236 -20.76 -1.85 26.27
C LEU A 236 -19.93 -2.28 27.47
N GLN A 237 -18.73 -2.76 27.22
CA GLN A 237 -17.72 -3.13 28.21
C GLN A 237 -16.43 -2.36 27.96
N GLU A 238 -15.56 -2.28 28.93
CA GLU A 238 -14.27 -1.57 28.79
C GLU A 238 -13.41 -2.13 27.65
N THR A 239 -13.44 -3.44 27.45
CA THR A 239 -12.63 -4.16 26.45
C THR A 239 -13.41 -4.60 25.22
N HIS A 240 -14.74 -4.44 25.21
CA HIS A 240 -15.57 -4.94 24.11
C HIS A 240 -16.82 -4.08 23.93
N VAL A 241 -16.99 -3.56 22.74
CA VAL A 241 -18.16 -2.77 22.34
C VAL A 241 -18.79 -3.40 21.11
N ILE A 242 -20.10 -3.65 21.18
CA ILE A 242 -20.91 -4.03 20.02
C ILE A 242 -22.04 -3.01 19.88
N GLY A 243 -22.19 -2.45 18.70
CA GLY A 243 -23.26 -1.53 18.38
C GLY A 243 -23.55 -1.47 16.89
N THR A 244 -24.66 -0.85 16.53
CA THR A 244 -25.08 -0.76 15.13
C THR A 244 -25.18 0.66 14.65
N LEU A 245 -24.85 0.83 13.37
CA LEU A 245 -25.13 2.00 12.54
C LEU A 245 -26.18 1.61 11.51
N GLY A 246 -27.22 2.41 11.32
CA GLY A 246 -28.27 2.14 10.35
C GLY A 246 -28.93 0.77 10.52
N THR A 247 -29.12 0.05 9.40
CA THR A 247 -29.83 -1.25 9.31
C THR A 247 -28.96 -2.47 9.62
N ALA A 248 -27.65 -2.27 9.87
CA ALA A 248 -26.69 -3.33 10.20
C ALA A 248 -26.54 -4.42 9.11
N ASP A 249 -26.48 -4.00 7.84
CA ASP A 249 -26.42 -4.92 6.69
C ASP A 249 -25.07 -5.65 6.58
N HIS A 250 -24.00 -5.03 7.09
CA HIS A 250 -22.62 -5.57 7.10
C HIS A 250 -22.04 -5.61 8.50
N ARG A 251 -20.89 -6.28 8.66
CA ARG A 251 -20.14 -6.33 9.91
C ARG A 251 -18.75 -5.70 9.76
N ILE A 252 -18.40 -4.87 10.72
CA ILE A 252 -17.04 -4.35 10.90
C ILE A 252 -16.48 -5.00 12.15
N GLU A 253 -15.57 -5.94 11.99
CA GLU A 253 -14.89 -6.61 13.09
C GLU A 253 -13.54 -5.93 13.35
N ILE A 254 -13.33 -5.41 14.58
CA ILE A 254 -12.12 -4.70 14.96
C ILE A 254 -11.48 -5.42 16.14
N ARG A 255 -10.24 -5.87 15.97
CA ARG A 255 -9.53 -6.68 16.97
C ARG A 255 -8.11 -6.22 17.21
N THR A 256 -7.72 -6.19 18.48
CA THR A 256 -6.31 -6.14 18.89
C THR A 256 -6.13 -6.95 20.18
N SER A 257 -4.92 -7.37 20.50
CA SER A 257 -4.67 -8.05 21.77
C SER A 257 -4.13 -7.09 22.84
N ASN A 258 -3.19 -6.24 22.47
CA ASN A 258 -2.43 -5.42 23.45
C ASN A 258 -2.59 -3.91 23.26
N GLY A 259 -3.28 -3.47 22.23
CA GLY A 259 -3.49 -2.03 21.96
C GLY A 259 -4.90 -1.56 22.32
N ASN A 260 -5.08 -0.25 22.39
CA ASN A 260 -6.39 0.35 22.47
C ASN A 260 -7.10 0.30 21.12
N VAL A 261 -8.43 0.27 21.14
CA VAL A 261 -9.28 0.51 19.98
C VAL A 261 -9.97 1.86 20.16
N TYR A 262 -9.86 2.70 19.16
CA TYR A 262 -10.51 4.01 19.09
C TYR A 262 -11.48 4.06 17.91
N LEU A 263 -12.72 4.41 18.20
CA LEU A 263 -13.78 4.60 17.18
C LEU A 263 -14.17 6.06 17.18
N TYR A 264 -14.03 6.70 16.04
CA TYR A 264 -14.36 8.11 15.83
C TYR A 264 -15.38 8.29 14.71
N ASN A 265 -16.05 9.42 14.72
CA ASN A 265 -16.79 9.91 13.56
C ASN A 265 -15.81 10.37 12.47
N LEU A 266 -16.09 10.02 11.21
CA LEU A 266 -15.36 10.48 10.03
C LEU A 266 -15.76 11.91 9.65
#